data_f2fc14d4bab6adf4fdc53c09f8c33693
#
_entry.id   f2fc14d4bab6adf4fdc53c09f8c33693
#
_cell.length_a   1.000
_cell.length_b   1.000
_cell.length_c   1.000
_cell.angle_alpha   90.00
_cell.angle_beta   90.00
_cell.angle_gamma   90.00
#
_symmetry.space_group_name_H-M   'P 1'
#
loop_
_entity.id
_entity.type
_entity.pdbx_description
1 polymer ?
#
loop_
_entity_poly.entity_id
_entity_poly.type
_entity_poly.pdbx_seq_one_letter_code
_entity_poly.pdbx_strand_id
1 'polypeptide(L)'
;MRKTYLPLSDEDRDYLKALSKKRTIQAQVVDRARILLYKADGMTFQQIADKLAISTATVRLCISKFQKGGLDAALFDVQRPGRPSEITDDAKAWMIHIACQRPTELGYAQELWTLTSLYKYIQKHAEEAGYPRLSTVTKPYIQKFLKEQDMKPFKIKYYCEKRDPDFESKMHEVLLVYKQIEMQFDENGDLIVPDDYKLTITVSYDEKPGIQAISNTVPDLRPTSEHGEVYRDAEYKRLGTLSLLAGIDLLTGEAIPLVSETHKSSDFIEFLKILDKKYPSQDTIRIILDNHSAHTSKETRRFLDTMPKGRFKFVFTPKHGSWLNMIESFFSKMTRQMLRGIRVNTKQELEERIYKYFDEVNREPVVYHWKYKMDEISEEEAVSI
;
A
#
# COMPACT_ATOMS: atom_id res chain seq x y z
N MET A 1 -63.27 7.92 -26.73
CA MET A 1 -61.83 7.68 -27.05
C MET A 1 -61.42 6.36 -26.49
N ARG A 2 -60.93 5.42 -27.32
CA ARG A 2 -60.38 4.13 -26.85
C ARG A 2 -59.17 4.40 -25.96
N LYS A 3 -59.21 3.94 -24.70
CA LYS A 3 -58.07 4.00 -23.80
C LYS A 3 -57.01 3.03 -24.33
N THR A 4 -55.88 3.56 -24.81
CA THR A 4 -54.74 2.74 -25.24
C THR A 4 -53.84 2.55 -24.05
N TYR A 5 -53.83 1.35 -23.50
CA TYR A 5 -52.93 0.94 -22.42
C TYR A 5 -51.53 0.61 -22.98
N LEU A 6 -50.49 0.93 -22.21
CA LEU A 6 -49.12 0.51 -22.54
C LEU A 6 -48.92 -0.89 -21.96
N PRO A 7 -48.59 -1.91 -22.76
CA PRO A 7 -48.30 -3.23 -22.23
C PRO A 7 -46.94 -3.19 -21.50
N LEU A 8 -46.95 -3.48 -20.20
CA LEU A 8 -45.77 -3.67 -19.37
C LEU A 8 -45.85 -5.06 -18.76
N SER A 9 -44.72 -5.78 -18.69
CA SER A 9 -44.60 -6.98 -17.89
C SER A 9 -44.70 -6.67 -16.38
N ASP A 10 -45.02 -7.65 -15.58
CA ASP A 10 -45.04 -7.46 -14.12
C ASP A 10 -43.65 -7.10 -13.59
N GLU A 11 -42.59 -7.68 -14.14
CA GLU A 11 -41.20 -7.38 -13.83
C GLU A 11 -40.83 -5.92 -14.15
N ASP A 12 -41.20 -5.44 -15.35
CA ASP A 12 -40.98 -4.04 -15.76
C ASP A 12 -41.74 -3.08 -14.88
N ARG A 13 -42.98 -3.43 -14.51
CA ARG A 13 -43.81 -2.60 -13.64
C ARG A 13 -43.19 -2.47 -12.24
N ASP A 14 -42.68 -3.55 -11.67
CA ASP A 14 -42.05 -3.50 -10.36
C ASP A 14 -40.69 -2.77 -10.38
N TYR A 15 -39.91 -2.96 -11.43
CA TYR A 15 -38.69 -2.20 -11.67
C TYR A 15 -38.97 -0.69 -11.78
N LEU A 16 -39.97 -0.28 -12.56
CA LEU A 16 -40.36 1.12 -12.73
C LEU A 16 -40.90 1.74 -11.40
N LYS A 17 -41.67 0.97 -10.60
CA LYS A 17 -42.10 1.42 -9.26
C LYS A 17 -40.92 1.65 -8.33
N ALA A 18 -39.96 0.72 -8.30
CA ALA A 18 -38.73 0.87 -7.51
C ALA A 18 -37.92 2.09 -7.95
N LEU A 19 -37.75 2.28 -9.28
CA LEU A 19 -37.04 3.38 -9.87
C LEU A 19 -37.70 4.75 -9.56
N SER A 20 -39.02 4.81 -9.61
CA SER A 20 -39.80 6.04 -9.34
C SER A 20 -39.68 6.56 -7.90
N LYS A 21 -39.22 5.74 -6.96
CA LYS A 21 -39.02 6.06 -5.54
C LYS A 21 -37.56 6.41 -5.20
N LYS A 22 -36.60 6.14 -6.09
CA LYS A 22 -35.19 6.39 -5.82
C LYS A 22 -34.88 7.89 -5.81
N ARG A 23 -34.20 8.35 -4.74
CA ARG A 23 -33.79 9.77 -4.56
C ARG A 23 -32.39 10.06 -5.11
N THR A 24 -31.61 9.03 -5.46
CA THR A 24 -30.20 9.13 -5.89
C THR A 24 -30.02 9.08 -7.40
N ILE A 25 -31.11 8.98 -8.17
CA ILE A 25 -31.12 8.93 -9.63
C ILE A 25 -31.55 10.29 -10.19
N GLN A 26 -31.13 10.59 -11.42
CA GLN A 26 -31.52 11.81 -12.14
C GLN A 26 -33.04 11.95 -12.17
N ALA A 27 -33.55 13.13 -11.83
CA ALA A 27 -34.99 13.42 -11.78
C ALA A 27 -35.71 13.07 -13.11
N GLN A 28 -35.04 13.29 -14.24
CA GLN A 28 -35.56 12.95 -15.57
C GLN A 28 -35.85 11.44 -15.74
N VAL A 29 -35.03 10.56 -15.16
CA VAL A 29 -35.24 9.11 -15.23
C VAL A 29 -36.43 8.71 -14.37
N VAL A 30 -36.59 9.34 -13.19
CA VAL A 30 -37.74 9.15 -12.31
C VAL A 30 -39.04 9.57 -12.99
N ASP A 31 -39.04 10.72 -13.66
CA ASP A 31 -40.22 11.20 -14.37
C ASP A 31 -40.57 10.33 -15.57
N ARG A 32 -39.57 9.83 -16.32
CA ARG A 32 -39.80 8.87 -17.39
C ARG A 32 -40.37 7.55 -16.90
N ALA A 33 -39.91 7.05 -15.74
CA ALA A 33 -40.47 5.87 -15.11
C ALA A 33 -41.96 6.09 -14.72
N ARG A 34 -42.29 7.25 -14.17
CA ARG A 34 -43.67 7.65 -13.82
C ARG A 34 -44.55 7.77 -15.06
N ILE A 35 -44.05 8.35 -16.17
CA ILE A 35 -44.77 8.44 -17.42
C ILE A 35 -45.21 7.06 -17.91
N LEU A 36 -44.31 6.08 -17.91
CA LEU A 36 -44.59 4.72 -18.36
C LEU A 36 -45.63 4.04 -17.44
N LEU A 37 -45.48 4.18 -16.12
CA LEU A 37 -46.44 3.61 -15.15
C LEU A 37 -47.84 4.22 -15.32
N TYR A 38 -47.95 5.54 -15.39
CA TYR A 38 -49.25 6.20 -15.55
C TYR A 38 -49.92 5.89 -16.91
N LYS A 39 -49.11 5.69 -17.97
CA LYS A 39 -49.64 5.25 -19.26
C LYS A 39 -50.10 3.79 -19.22
N ALA A 40 -49.42 2.91 -18.52
CA ALA A 40 -49.85 1.54 -18.28
C ALA A 40 -51.14 1.49 -17.45
N ASP A 41 -51.36 2.44 -16.54
CA ASP A 41 -52.57 2.57 -15.75
C ASP A 41 -53.74 3.23 -16.55
N GLY A 42 -53.54 3.53 -17.87
CA GLY A 42 -54.56 4.00 -18.78
C GLY A 42 -54.80 5.50 -18.78
N MET A 43 -53.88 6.31 -18.17
CA MET A 43 -54.00 7.76 -18.21
C MET A 43 -53.77 8.32 -19.63
N THR A 44 -54.45 9.39 -19.96
CA THR A 44 -54.24 10.13 -21.21
C THR A 44 -52.93 10.93 -21.17
N PHE A 45 -52.38 11.26 -22.32
CA PHE A 45 -51.15 12.08 -22.42
C PHE A 45 -51.30 13.42 -21.68
N GLN A 46 -52.49 14.06 -21.77
CA GLN A 46 -52.76 15.31 -21.07
C GLN A 46 -52.76 15.13 -19.54
N GLN A 47 -53.44 14.09 -19.04
CA GLN A 47 -53.50 13.81 -17.61
C GLN A 47 -52.10 13.51 -17.00
N ILE A 48 -51.23 12.82 -17.77
CA ILE A 48 -49.84 12.55 -17.34
C ILE A 48 -49.03 13.85 -17.33
N ALA A 49 -49.18 14.66 -18.38
CA ALA A 49 -48.48 15.94 -18.51
C ALA A 49 -48.85 16.89 -17.36
N ASP A 50 -50.15 17.00 -17.05
CA ASP A 50 -50.64 17.85 -15.95
C ASP A 50 -50.14 17.32 -14.57
N LYS A 51 -50.16 16.00 -14.37
CA LYS A 51 -49.76 15.38 -13.09
C LYS A 51 -48.27 15.55 -12.80
N LEU A 52 -47.41 15.54 -13.85
CA LEU A 52 -45.96 15.64 -13.71
C LEU A 52 -45.47 17.07 -14.00
N ALA A 53 -46.33 18.03 -14.31
CA ALA A 53 -46.00 19.39 -14.71
C ALA A 53 -44.99 19.46 -15.89
N ILE A 54 -45.20 18.62 -16.91
CA ILE A 54 -44.36 18.55 -18.14
C ILE A 54 -45.20 18.72 -19.39
N SER A 55 -44.54 18.87 -20.54
CA SER A 55 -45.26 19.00 -21.81
C SER A 55 -45.82 17.66 -22.29
N THR A 56 -46.96 17.67 -22.99
CA THR A 56 -47.52 16.48 -23.66
C THR A 56 -46.56 15.92 -24.72
N ALA A 57 -45.71 16.78 -25.32
CA ALA A 57 -44.69 16.36 -26.27
C ALA A 57 -43.63 15.44 -25.59
N THR A 58 -43.21 15.82 -24.37
CA THR A 58 -42.27 15.00 -23.55
C THR A 58 -42.87 13.62 -23.23
N VAL A 59 -44.14 13.57 -22.83
CA VAL A 59 -44.87 12.33 -22.57
C VAL A 59 -44.91 11.43 -23.82
N ARG A 60 -45.30 12.01 -24.96
CA ARG A 60 -45.35 11.29 -26.25
C ARG A 60 -43.99 10.77 -26.66
N LEU A 61 -42.92 11.54 -26.52
CA LEU A 61 -41.57 11.15 -26.85
C LEU A 61 -41.10 9.97 -26.02
N CYS A 62 -41.35 10.00 -24.69
CA CYS A 62 -40.97 8.89 -23.80
C CYS A 62 -41.69 7.61 -24.21
N ILE A 63 -42.99 7.66 -24.46
CA ILE A 63 -43.77 6.49 -24.86
C ILE A 63 -43.34 5.96 -26.25
N SER A 64 -43.06 6.88 -27.22
CA SER A 64 -42.51 6.49 -28.50
C SER A 64 -41.15 5.82 -28.42
N LYS A 65 -40.27 6.29 -27.55
CA LYS A 65 -38.98 5.65 -27.28
C LYS A 65 -39.17 4.23 -26.70
N PHE A 66 -40.12 4.06 -25.78
CA PHE A 66 -40.45 2.74 -25.26
C PHE A 66 -40.96 1.77 -26.34
N GLN A 67 -41.85 2.24 -27.20
CA GLN A 67 -42.42 1.43 -28.28
C GLN A 67 -41.39 1.01 -29.33
N LYS A 68 -40.35 1.80 -29.54
CA LYS A 68 -39.29 1.56 -30.53
C LYS A 68 -38.11 0.76 -29.99
N GLY A 69 -37.74 0.94 -28.75
CA GLY A 69 -36.50 0.41 -28.22
C GLY A 69 -36.59 -0.13 -26.79
N GLY A 70 -37.82 -0.33 -26.28
CA GLY A 70 -38.04 -0.90 -24.94
C GLY A 70 -37.73 0.05 -23.80
N LEU A 71 -37.57 -0.54 -22.62
CA LEU A 71 -37.48 0.19 -21.36
C LEU A 71 -36.24 1.09 -21.28
N ASP A 72 -35.08 0.57 -21.63
CA ASP A 72 -33.81 1.29 -21.57
C ASP A 72 -33.78 2.53 -22.48
N ALA A 73 -34.30 2.38 -23.71
CA ALA A 73 -34.40 3.50 -24.64
C ALA A 73 -35.36 4.59 -24.17
N ALA A 74 -36.37 4.25 -23.38
CA ALA A 74 -37.31 5.21 -22.80
C ALA A 74 -36.71 5.92 -21.57
N LEU A 75 -36.00 5.20 -20.72
CA LEU A 75 -35.46 5.70 -19.45
C LEU A 75 -34.16 6.49 -19.62
N PHE A 76 -33.26 5.98 -20.47
CA PHE A 76 -31.93 6.55 -20.62
C PHE A 76 -31.73 7.19 -21.98
N ASP A 77 -31.03 8.33 -22.00
CA ASP A 77 -30.66 8.94 -23.26
C ASP A 77 -29.43 8.25 -23.85
N VAL A 78 -29.45 7.99 -25.15
CA VAL A 78 -28.29 7.53 -25.89
C VAL A 78 -27.19 8.60 -25.81
N GLN A 79 -25.99 8.19 -25.48
CA GLN A 79 -24.84 9.09 -25.45
C GLN A 79 -24.65 9.72 -26.83
N ARG A 80 -24.78 11.05 -26.90
CA ARG A 80 -24.61 11.75 -28.17
C ARG A 80 -23.14 11.68 -28.58
N PRO A 81 -22.83 11.35 -29.83
CA PRO A 81 -21.47 11.51 -30.32
C PRO A 81 -21.06 12.97 -30.18
N GLY A 82 -20.05 13.23 -29.35
CA GLY A 82 -19.50 14.57 -29.19
C GLY A 82 -18.88 15.10 -30.49
N ARG A 83 -18.34 16.30 -30.45
CA ARG A 83 -17.51 16.82 -31.54
C ARG A 83 -16.38 15.82 -31.85
N PRO A 84 -16.17 15.42 -33.11
CA PRO A 84 -15.07 14.56 -33.50
C PRO A 84 -13.73 15.08 -32.95
N SER A 85 -12.88 14.20 -32.46
CA SER A 85 -11.57 14.58 -31.97
C SER A 85 -10.73 15.14 -33.11
N GLU A 86 -10.20 16.36 -32.94
CA GLU A 86 -9.25 16.95 -33.90
C GLU A 86 -7.86 16.32 -33.83
N ILE A 87 -7.59 15.55 -32.77
CA ILE A 87 -6.33 14.81 -32.59
C ILE A 87 -6.57 13.39 -33.07
N THR A 88 -5.86 13.02 -34.12
CA THR A 88 -5.95 11.71 -34.75
C THR A 88 -5.37 10.60 -33.86
N ASP A 89 -5.72 9.36 -34.13
CA ASP A 89 -5.19 8.23 -33.35
C ASP A 89 -3.70 8.03 -33.59
N ASP A 90 -3.17 8.36 -34.78
CA ASP A 90 -1.73 8.39 -35.07
C ASP A 90 -1.00 9.44 -34.20
N ALA A 91 -1.58 10.62 -34.04
CA ALA A 91 -1.03 11.65 -33.15
C ALA A 91 -1.03 11.20 -31.68
N LYS A 92 -2.05 10.49 -31.23
CA LYS A 92 -2.09 9.88 -29.90
C LYS A 92 -1.04 8.77 -29.75
N ALA A 93 -0.88 7.92 -30.76
CA ALA A 93 0.14 6.87 -30.79
C ALA A 93 1.55 7.47 -30.71
N TRP A 94 1.81 8.57 -31.41
CA TRP A 94 3.07 9.29 -31.33
C TRP A 94 3.32 9.86 -29.92
N MET A 95 2.32 10.44 -29.28
CA MET A 95 2.45 10.90 -27.88
C MET A 95 2.79 9.76 -26.92
N ILE A 96 2.19 8.58 -27.10
CA ILE A 96 2.50 7.39 -26.32
C ILE A 96 3.94 6.96 -26.57
N HIS A 97 4.35 6.91 -27.82
CA HIS A 97 5.72 6.56 -28.21
C HIS A 97 6.76 7.45 -27.51
N ILE A 98 6.58 8.77 -27.56
CA ILE A 98 7.46 9.72 -26.87
C ILE A 98 7.43 9.53 -25.34
N ALA A 99 6.25 9.29 -24.76
CA ALA A 99 6.12 9.04 -23.33
C ALA A 99 6.82 7.75 -22.86
N CYS A 100 6.97 6.76 -23.75
CA CYS A 100 7.67 5.50 -23.48
C CYS A 100 9.19 5.61 -23.67
N GLN A 101 9.67 6.57 -24.43
CA GLN A 101 11.13 6.80 -24.61
C GLN A 101 11.73 7.45 -23.38
N ARG A 102 13.00 7.14 -23.11
CA ARG A 102 13.74 7.86 -22.07
C ARG A 102 14.11 9.25 -22.58
N PRO A 103 13.98 10.30 -21.77
CA PRO A 103 14.43 11.63 -22.16
C PRO A 103 15.91 11.68 -22.61
N THR A 104 16.76 10.84 -22.03
CA THR A 104 18.18 10.71 -22.40
C THR A 104 18.38 10.27 -23.84
N GLU A 105 17.53 9.41 -24.37
CA GLU A 105 17.56 8.95 -25.78
C GLU A 105 17.22 10.10 -26.76
N LEU A 106 16.55 11.13 -26.24
CA LEU A 106 16.15 12.32 -26.98
C LEU A 106 17.05 13.54 -26.67
N GLY A 107 18.22 13.31 -26.05
CA GLY A 107 19.23 14.32 -25.79
C GLY A 107 19.03 15.16 -24.53
N TYR A 108 18.17 14.75 -23.62
CA TYR A 108 17.96 15.41 -22.33
C TYR A 108 18.75 14.72 -21.21
N ALA A 109 19.18 15.50 -20.21
CA ALA A 109 19.94 14.96 -19.08
C ALA A 109 19.10 14.19 -18.05
N GLN A 110 17.77 14.30 -18.08
CA GLN A 110 16.85 13.67 -17.12
C GLN A 110 16.55 12.21 -17.49
N GLU A 111 16.52 11.32 -16.51
CA GLU A 111 16.19 9.88 -16.70
C GLU A 111 14.69 9.63 -16.94
N LEU A 112 13.84 10.44 -16.36
CA LEU A 112 12.39 10.32 -16.45
C LEU A 112 11.75 11.61 -16.94
N TRP A 113 10.65 11.46 -17.66
CA TRP A 113 9.82 12.59 -17.96
C TRP A 113 9.19 13.18 -16.70
N THR A 114 9.22 14.49 -16.57
CA THR A 114 8.18 15.19 -15.81
C THR A 114 7.02 15.51 -16.76
N LEU A 115 5.82 15.68 -16.23
CA LEU A 115 4.69 16.08 -17.08
C LEU A 115 4.97 17.39 -17.83
N THR A 116 5.74 18.30 -17.22
CA THR A 116 6.11 19.58 -17.83
C THR A 116 7.13 19.42 -18.94
N SER A 117 8.16 18.57 -18.75
CA SER A 117 9.18 18.36 -19.79
C SER A 117 8.60 17.58 -20.99
N LEU A 118 7.76 16.57 -20.74
CA LEU A 118 7.05 15.84 -21.80
C LEU A 118 6.13 16.77 -22.59
N TYR A 119 5.35 17.60 -21.90
CA TYR A 119 4.48 18.60 -22.55
C TYR A 119 5.28 19.55 -23.46
N LYS A 120 6.40 20.11 -22.95
CA LYS A 120 7.25 21.01 -23.73
C LYS A 120 7.90 20.30 -24.94
N TYR A 121 8.29 19.05 -24.76
CA TYR A 121 8.84 18.24 -25.86
C TYR A 121 7.80 18.05 -26.98
N ILE A 122 6.60 17.59 -26.61
CA ILE A 122 5.51 17.38 -27.55
C ILE A 122 5.20 18.67 -28.30
N GLN A 123 5.03 19.81 -27.61
CA GLN A 123 4.76 21.08 -28.27
C GLN A 123 5.85 21.47 -29.28
N LYS A 124 7.12 21.28 -28.93
CA LYS A 124 8.24 21.71 -29.76
C LYS A 124 8.40 20.84 -31.01
N HIS A 125 8.16 19.53 -30.91
CA HIS A 125 8.49 18.57 -31.96
C HIS A 125 7.28 18.04 -32.74
N ALA A 126 6.06 18.42 -32.35
CA ALA A 126 4.84 17.91 -32.95
C ALA A 126 4.70 18.29 -34.45
N GLU A 127 5.08 19.48 -34.84
CA GLU A 127 5.01 19.93 -36.23
C GLU A 127 5.97 19.17 -37.13
N GLU A 128 7.22 19.01 -36.67
CA GLU A 128 8.25 18.21 -37.37
C GLU A 128 7.81 16.75 -37.54
N ALA A 129 7.13 16.22 -36.54
CA ALA A 129 6.61 14.86 -36.54
C ALA A 129 5.34 14.67 -37.41
N GLY A 130 4.82 15.74 -38.02
CA GLY A 130 3.63 15.69 -38.85
C GLY A 130 2.30 15.82 -38.10
N TYR A 131 2.34 16.25 -36.82
CA TYR A 131 1.16 16.40 -35.96
C TYR A 131 0.96 17.84 -35.46
N PRO A 132 0.76 18.83 -36.36
CA PRO A 132 0.71 20.26 -35.97
C PRO A 132 -0.35 20.57 -34.92
N ARG A 133 -1.43 19.79 -34.84
CA ARG A 133 -2.47 20.00 -33.85
C ARG A 133 -1.97 19.75 -32.41
N LEU A 134 -0.95 18.94 -32.23
CA LEU A 134 -0.36 18.68 -30.91
C LEU A 134 0.49 19.84 -30.37
N SER A 135 0.99 20.75 -31.24
CA SER A 135 1.73 21.95 -30.79
C SER A 135 0.85 22.91 -29.97
N THR A 136 -0.47 22.81 -30.13
CA THR A 136 -1.45 23.67 -29.44
C THR A 136 -2.18 23.00 -28.27
N VAL A 137 -1.88 21.73 -27.97
CA VAL A 137 -2.49 21.05 -26.82
C VAL A 137 -2.03 21.65 -25.50
N THR A 138 -2.84 21.48 -24.47
CA THR A 138 -2.51 21.96 -23.12
C THR A 138 -1.91 20.86 -22.27
N LYS A 139 -1.15 21.24 -21.24
CA LYS A 139 -0.60 20.28 -20.27
C LYS A 139 -1.67 19.42 -19.59
N PRO A 140 -2.85 19.95 -19.16
CA PRO A 140 -3.97 19.16 -18.64
C PRO A 140 -4.49 18.10 -19.62
N TYR A 141 -4.51 18.42 -20.93
CA TYR A 141 -4.90 17.44 -21.95
C TYR A 141 -3.96 16.22 -21.95
N ILE A 142 -2.63 16.46 -21.99
CA ILE A 142 -1.64 15.38 -21.94
C ILE A 142 -1.76 14.57 -20.64
N GLN A 143 -1.97 15.24 -19.51
CA GLN A 143 -2.17 14.56 -18.23
C GLN A 143 -3.40 13.66 -18.23
N LYS A 144 -4.53 14.15 -18.75
CA LYS A 144 -5.77 13.38 -18.90
C LYS A 144 -5.57 12.20 -19.82
N PHE A 145 -4.96 12.43 -20.97
CA PHE A 145 -4.67 11.41 -21.96
C PHE A 145 -3.78 10.27 -21.40
N LEU A 146 -2.66 10.61 -20.73
CA LEU A 146 -1.80 9.62 -20.08
C LEU A 146 -2.54 8.83 -18.99
N LYS A 147 -3.42 9.49 -18.24
CA LYS A 147 -4.26 8.83 -17.22
C LYS A 147 -5.24 7.84 -17.84
N GLU A 148 -5.87 8.19 -18.96
CA GLU A 148 -6.79 7.30 -19.70
C GLU A 148 -6.07 6.05 -20.25
N GLN A 149 -4.77 6.16 -20.54
CA GLN A 149 -3.92 5.05 -20.96
C GLN A 149 -3.21 4.32 -19.80
N ASP A 150 -3.51 4.67 -18.54
CA ASP A 150 -2.81 4.23 -17.31
C ASP A 150 -1.28 4.39 -17.37
N MET A 151 -0.80 5.39 -18.10
CA MET A 151 0.62 5.67 -18.27
C MET A 151 1.14 6.69 -17.25
N LYS A 152 2.28 6.38 -16.64
CA LYS A 152 2.94 7.23 -15.63
C LYS A 152 4.45 7.33 -15.90
N PRO A 153 4.89 7.98 -17.01
CA PRO A 153 6.30 8.00 -17.43
C PRO A 153 7.23 8.75 -16.46
N PHE A 154 6.66 9.37 -15.44
CA PHE A 154 7.32 10.07 -14.34
C PHE A 154 7.44 9.24 -13.06
N LYS A 155 7.00 7.96 -13.06
CA LYS A 155 7.05 7.05 -11.92
C LYS A 155 7.97 5.87 -12.17
N ILE A 156 8.84 5.58 -11.17
CA ILE A 156 9.58 4.33 -11.11
C ILE A 156 8.79 3.36 -10.23
N LYS A 157 8.61 2.15 -10.72
CA LYS A 157 8.19 1.00 -9.93
C LYS A 157 9.31 -0.02 -9.99
N TYR A 158 9.93 -0.25 -8.84
CA TYR A 158 10.98 -1.27 -8.75
C TYR A 158 10.38 -2.65 -8.85
N TYR A 159 11.02 -3.52 -9.60
CA TYR A 159 10.73 -4.95 -9.66
C TYR A 159 12.04 -5.74 -9.55
N CYS A 160 11.95 -6.99 -9.12
CA CYS A 160 13.12 -7.86 -9.04
C CYS A 160 13.09 -8.84 -10.22
N GLU A 161 14.02 -8.66 -11.17
CA GLU A 161 14.14 -9.54 -12.34
C GLU A 161 14.79 -10.88 -11.97
N LYS A 162 15.80 -10.83 -11.10
CA LYS A 162 16.44 -12.02 -10.56
C LYS A 162 15.89 -12.33 -9.18
N ARG A 163 14.83 -13.12 -9.14
CA ARG A 163 14.27 -13.61 -7.87
C ARG A 163 15.17 -14.68 -7.28
N ASP A 164 15.12 -14.85 -5.96
CA ASP A 164 15.70 -16.01 -5.29
C ASP A 164 15.07 -17.28 -5.90
N PRO A 165 15.85 -18.23 -6.45
CA PRO A 165 15.28 -19.47 -7.00
C PRO A 165 14.49 -20.26 -5.95
N ASP A 166 14.86 -20.14 -4.67
CA ASP A 166 14.21 -20.80 -3.54
C ASP A 166 13.18 -19.90 -2.83
N PHE A 167 12.71 -18.82 -3.51
CA PHE A 167 11.86 -17.80 -2.88
C PHE A 167 10.61 -18.40 -2.25
N GLU A 168 9.85 -19.21 -3.00
CA GLU A 168 8.61 -19.80 -2.52
C GLU A 168 8.84 -20.79 -1.37
N SER A 169 9.90 -21.61 -1.45
CA SER A 169 10.26 -22.56 -0.41
C SER A 169 10.65 -21.86 0.90
N LYS A 170 11.51 -20.84 0.83
CA LYS A 170 11.90 -20.05 2.01
C LYS A 170 10.76 -19.24 2.58
N MET A 171 9.91 -18.66 1.71
CA MET A 171 8.71 -17.97 2.15
C MET A 171 7.79 -18.92 2.89
N HIS A 172 7.57 -20.12 2.35
CA HIS A 172 6.75 -21.15 2.96
C HIS A 172 7.30 -21.56 4.34
N GLU A 173 8.63 -21.77 4.47
CA GLU A 173 9.27 -22.06 5.75
C GLU A 173 9.02 -20.96 6.80
N VAL A 174 9.15 -19.69 6.42
CA VAL A 174 8.85 -18.56 7.31
C VAL A 174 7.38 -18.54 7.71
N LEU A 175 6.46 -18.77 6.77
CA LEU A 175 5.02 -18.80 7.05
C LEU A 175 4.64 -19.97 7.97
N LEU A 176 5.24 -21.14 7.82
CA LEU A 176 5.07 -22.27 8.73
C LEU A 176 5.49 -21.90 10.16
N VAL A 177 6.62 -21.18 10.31
CA VAL A 177 7.05 -20.69 11.63
C VAL A 177 6.03 -19.73 12.22
N TYR A 178 5.46 -18.81 11.43
CA TYR A 178 4.40 -17.92 11.91
C TYR A 178 3.13 -18.66 12.28
N LYS A 179 2.77 -19.72 11.54
CA LYS A 179 1.63 -20.57 11.89
C LYS A 179 1.85 -21.31 13.20
N GLN A 180 3.07 -21.86 13.43
CA GLN A 180 3.42 -22.47 14.71
C GLN A 180 3.31 -21.49 15.89
N ILE A 181 3.64 -20.22 15.69
CA ILE A 181 3.48 -19.19 16.73
C ILE A 181 2.00 -18.91 16.97
N GLU A 182 1.19 -18.75 15.90
CA GLU A 182 -0.25 -18.52 16.00
C GLU A 182 -0.94 -19.63 16.81
N MET A 183 -0.56 -20.89 16.58
CA MET A 183 -1.10 -22.05 17.30
C MET A 183 -0.74 -22.11 18.80
N GLN A 184 0.19 -21.28 19.27
CA GLN A 184 0.52 -21.17 20.71
C GLN A 184 -0.38 -20.20 21.47
N PHE A 185 -1.35 -19.58 20.81
CA PHE A 185 -2.34 -18.71 21.42
C PHE A 185 -3.73 -19.33 21.36
N ASP A 186 -4.52 -19.14 22.39
CA ASP A 186 -5.93 -19.55 22.42
C ASP A 186 -6.84 -18.56 21.66
N GLU A 187 -8.14 -18.84 21.59
CA GLU A 187 -9.13 -17.97 20.94
C GLU A 187 -9.24 -16.57 21.59
N ASN A 188 -8.78 -16.40 22.82
CA ASN A 188 -8.76 -15.12 23.54
C ASN A 188 -7.45 -14.36 23.31
N GLY A 189 -6.44 -15.00 22.69
CA GLY A 189 -5.11 -14.46 22.49
C GLY A 189 -4.15 -14.69 23.67
N ASP A 190 -4.51 -15.57 24.60
CA ASP A 190 -3.64 -15.97 25.72
C ASP A 190 -2.71 -17.11 25.31
N LEU A 191 -1.46 -17.06 25.79
CA LEU A 191 -0.43 -18.04 25.44
C LEU A 191 -0.72 -19.40 26.12
N ILE A 192 -0.83 -20.43 25.30
CA ILE A 192 -1.00 -21.83 25.76
C ILE A 192 0.39 -22.40 26.06
N VAL A 193 0.82 -22.41 27.32
CA VAL A 193 2.10 -23.00 27.72
C VAL A 193 1.84 -24.29 28.49
N PRO A 194 2.26 -25.47 27.99
CA PRO A 194 2.27 -26.71 28.78
C PRO A 194 3.37 -26.65 29.86
N ASP A 195 3.05 -27.06 31.07
CA ASP A 195 3.89 -26.91 32.27
C ASP A 195 5.29 -27.60 32.19
N ASP A 196 5.56 -28.48 31.25
CA ASP A 196 6.78 -29.33 31.19
C ASP A 196 7.49 -29.31 29.81
N TYR A 197 7.30 -28.25 29.00
CA TYR A 197 7.79 -28.27 27.63
C TYR A 197 9.05 -27.42 27.42
N LYS A 198 10.01 -27.98 26.68
CA LYS A 198 11.11 -27.22 26.08
C LYS A 198 10.53 -26.24 25.05
N LEU A 199 10.57 -24.96 25.34
CA LEU A 199 10.01 -23.95 24.44
C LEU A 199 10.94 -23.68 23.25
N THR A 200 10.34 -23.41 22.09
CA THR A 200 11.02 -22.81 20.96
C THR A 200 10.64 -21.33 20.89
N ILE A 201 11.52 -20.50 21.45
CA ILE A 201 11.35 -19.04 21.40
C ILE A 201 11.70 -18.58 20.00
N THR A 202 10.81 -17.80 19.38
CA THR A 202 11.05 -17.29 18.02
C THR A 202 11.25 -15.77 18.07
N VAL A 203 12.41 -15.34 17.59
CA VAL A 203 12.81 -13.92 17.51
C VAL A 203 12.88 -13.51 16.05
N SER A 204 12.14 -12.47 15.67
CA SER A 204 12.28 -11.76 14.39
C SER A 204 13.41 -10.74 14.56
N TYR A 205 14.50 -10.86 13.81
CA TYR A 205 15.73 -10.07 13.97
C TYR A 205 16.11 -9.37 12.67
N ASP A 206 16.65 -8.14 12.82
CA ASP A 206 17.26 -7.40 11.71
C ASP A 206 18.18 -6.29 12.23
N GLU A 207 18.92 -5.63 11.32
CA GLU A 207 19.76 -4.48 11.60
C GLU A 207 19.15 -3.20 11.02
N LYS A 208 19.28 -2.11 11.78
CA LYS A 208 19.02 -0.75 11.32
C LYS A 208 20.32 0.06 11.36
N PRO A 209 21.11 0.02 10.26
CA PRO A 209 22.38 0.74 10.20
C PRO A 209 22.17 2.26 10.00
N GLY A 210 23.22 3.03 10.29
CA GLY A 210 23.32 4.42 9.88
C GLY A 210 22.34 5.38 10.56
N ILE A 211 21.91 5.10 11.79
CA ILE A 211 21.09 6.03 12.57
C ILE A 211 21.94 7.25 12.88
N GLN A 212 21.55 8.41 12.35
CA GLN A 212 22.36 9.64 12.45
C GLN A 212 22.15 10.34 13.80
N ALA A 213 23.25 10.61 14.51
CA ALA A 213 23.28 11.55 15.61
C ALA A 213 23.44 12.97 15.05
N ILE A 214 22.42 13.80 15.24
CA ILE A 214 22.34 15.15 14.68
C ILE A 214 22.03 16.12 15.82
N SER A 215 22.81 17.22 15.94
CA SER A 215 22.51 18.30 16.87
C SER A 215 22.09 19.57 16.16
N ASN A 216 21.26 20.37 16.82
CA ASN A 216 20.98 21.73 16.39
C ASN A 216 22.19 22.63 16.60
N THR A 217 22.31 23.68 15.76
CA THR A 217 23.28 24.77 15.94
C THR A 217 22.77 25.82 16.89
N VAL A 218 21.45 26.02 16.92
CA VAL A 218 20.73 26.90 17.85
C VAL A 218 19.48 26.18 18.39
N PRO A 219 18.95 26.57 19.56
CA PRO A 219 17.73 25.97 20.12
C PRO A 219 16.52 26.10 19.18
N ASP A 220 15.64 25.10 19.18
CA ASP A 220 14.35 25.18 18.51
C ASP A 220 13.48 26.28 19.14
N LEU A 221 12.73 27.00 18.30
CA LEU A 221 11.71 27.92 18.78
C LEU A 221 10.44 27.12 19.08
N ARG A 222 9.93 27.25 20.29
CA ARG A 222 8.71 26.56 20.74
C ARG A 222 7.48 27.23 20.14
N PRO A 223 6.37 26.50 19.98
CA PRO A 223 5.10 27.09 19.59
C PRO A 223 4.68 28.23 20.51
N THR A 224 4.17 29.31 19.92
CA THR A 224 3.62 30.47 20.59
C THR A 224 2.24 30.82 20.04
N SER A 225 1.58 31.84 20.56
CA SER A 225 0.33 32.35 19.99
C SER A 225 0.47 32.95 18.58
N GLU A 226 1.69 33.35 18.20
CA GLU A 226 2.00 33.91 16.88
C GLU A 226 2.35 32.85 15.84
N HIS A 227 2.94 31.72 16.28
CA HIS A 227 3.23 30.58 15.42
C HIS A 227 2.94 29.26 16.17
N GLY A 228 2.05 28.46 15.60
CA GLY A 228 1.57 27.21 16.20
C GLY A 228 2.49 26.00 16.04
N GLU A 229 3.67 26.17 15.44
CA GLU A 229 4.59 25.09 15.09
C GLU A 229 5.95 25.28 15.77
N VAL A 230 6.72 24.19 15.88
CA VAL A 230 8.13 24.26 16.28
C VAL A 230 8.95 24.71 15.08
N TYR A 231 9.65 25.83 15.19
CA TYR A 231 10.61 26.27 14.20
C TYR A 231 12.01 25.78 14.56
N ARG A 232 12.64 25.17 13.57
CA ARG A 232 13.99 24.61 13.68
C ARG A 232 14.90 25.20 12.62
N ASP A 233 16.13 25.53 13.02
CA ASP A 233 17.15 25.96 12.06
C ASP A 233 17.44 24.85 11.03
N ALA A 234 17.61 25.24 9.79
CA ALA A 234 18.01 24.34 8.71
C ALA A 234 19.43 23.80 8.89
N GLU A 235 20.29 24.56 9.59
CA GLU A 235 21.66 24.14 9.88
C GLU A 235 21.70 23.15 11.03
N TYR A 236 22.56 22.13 10.90
CA TYR A 236 22.77 21.11 11.93
C TYR A 236 24.19 20.58 11.90
N LYS A 237 24.63 20.01 13.02
CA LYS A 237 25.92 19.33 13.17
C LYS A 237 25.70 17.81 13.14
N ARG A 238 26.51 17.10 12.37
CA ARG A 238 26.57 15.63 12.36
C ARG A 238 27.58 15.18 13.40
N LEU A 239 27.15 14.29 14.32
CA LEU A 239 27.96 13.77 15.41
C LEU A 239 28.42 12.32 15.17
N GLY A 240 28.02 11.75 14.01
CA GLY A 240 28.30 10.38 13.62
C GLY A 240 27.03 9.55 13.46
N THR A 241 27.21 8.24 13.36
CA THR A 241 26.14 7.27 13.18
C THR A 241 26.25 6.14 14.20
N LEU A 242 25.12 5.50 14.50
CA LEU A 242 25.02 4.25 15.23
C LEU A 242 24.30 3.21 14.40
N SER A 243 24.56 1.95 14.69
CA SER A 243 23.80 0.80 14.17
C SER A 243 23.00 0.20 15.33
N LEU A 244 21.77 -0.15 15.05
CA LEU A 244 20.90 -0.90 15.98
C LEU A 244 20.70 -2.30 15.43
N LEU A 245 21.10 -3.29 16.21
CA LEU A 245 20.72 -4.69 16.03
C LEU A 245 19.56 -4.93 16.99
N ALA A 246 18.45 -5.46 16.49
CA ALA A 246 17.31 -5.69 17.36
C ALA A 246 16.54 -6.95 16.99
N GLY A 247 15.86 -7.52 17.97
CA GLY A 247 14.95 -8.63 17.81
C GLY A 247 13.63 -8.38 18.52
N ILE A 248 12.57 -8.98 18.02
CA ILE A 248 11.27 -9.03 18.70
C ILE A 248 10.97 -10.50 18.99
N ASP A 249 10.75 -10.80 20.26
CA ASP A 249 10.16 -12.06 20.66
C ASP A 249 8.71 -12.13 20.21
N LEU A 250 8.41 -13.06 19.32
CA LEU A 250 7.09 -13.13 18.69
C LEU A 250 6.01 -13.73 19.58
N LEU A 251 6.39 -14.33 20.73
CA LEU A 251 5.45 -14.83 21.73
C LEU A 251 5.04 -13.74 22.72
N THR A 252 5.99 -12.93 23.15
CA THR A 252 5.75 -11.93 24.19
C THR A 252 5.60 -10.51 23.65
N GLY A 253 6.04 -10.26 22.43
CA GLY A 253 6.12 -8.93 21.84
C GLY A 253 7.28 -8.10 22.36
N GLU A 254 8.12 -8.64 23.24
CA GLU A 254 9.25 -7.93 23.83
C GLU A 254 10.32 -7.65 22.79
N ALA A 255 10.80 -6.43 22.74
CA ALA A 255 11.85 -5.98 21.83
C ALA A 255 13.21 -5.94 22.55
N ILE A 256 14.23 -6.51 21.91
CA ILE A 256 15.58 -6.72 22.46
C ILE A 256 16.56 -5.91 21.62
N PRO A 257 17.19 -4.84 22.15
CA PRO A 257 18.15 -4.00 21.44
C PRO A 257 19.60 -4.39 21.71
N LEU A 258 20.44 -4.09 20.72
CA LEU A 258 21.88 -3.89 20.87
C LEU A 258 22.29 -2.71 19.99
N VAL A 259 22.74 -1.63 20.61
CA VAL A 259 23.31 -0.47 19.89
C VAL A 259 24.81 -0.68 19.74
N SER A 260 25.33 -0.47 18.55
CA SER A 260 26.75 -0.59 18.24
C SER A 260 27.21 0.49 17.25
N GLU A 261 28.52 0.64 17.12
CA GLU A 261 29.14 1.48 16.08
C GLU A 261 29.02 0.84 14.68
N THR A 262 28.93 -0.47 14.64
CA THR A 262 28.89 -1.26 13.41
C THR A 262 27.77 -2.30 13.44
N HIS A 263 27.65 -3.09 12.40
CA HIS A 263 26.74 -4.23 12.28
C HIS A 263 27.47 -5.42 11.65
N LYS A 264 28.68 -5.70 12.17
CA LYS A 264 29.53 -6.79 11.71
C LYS A 264 29.16 -8.11 12.40
N SER A 265 29.85 -9.19 12.00
CA SER A 265 29.68 -10.51 12.63
C SER A 265 29.92 -10.49 14.13
N SER A 266 30.88 -9.66 14.61
CA SER A 266 31.14 -9.48 16.05
C SER A 266 29.92 -8.91 16.78
N ASP A 267 29.26 -7.92 16.21
CA ASP A 267 28.08 -7.29 16.82
C ASP A 267 26.89 -8.27 16.83
N PHE A 268 26.73 -9.05 15.74
CA PHE A 268 25.72 -10.10 15.70
C PHE A 268 25.98 -11.20 16.75
N ILE A 269 27.22 -11.59 16.95
CA ILE A 269 27.59 -12.56 18.00
C ILE A 269 27.28 -12.00 19.40
N GLU A 270 27.53 -10.71 19.65
CA GLU A 270 27.14 -10.09 20.93
C GLU A 270 25.62 -10.09 21.10
N PHE A 271 24.86 -9.86 20.05
CA PHE A 271 23.39 -9.97 20.08
C PHE A 271 22.96 -11.42 20.41
N LEU A 272 23.58 -12.44 19.80
CA LEU A 272 23.29 -13.83 20.12
C LEU A 272 23.60 -14.16 21.60
N LYS A 273 24.67 -13.60 22.16
CA LYS A 273 24.97 -13.75 23.60
C LYS A 273 23.93 -13.11 24.50
N ILE A 274 23.34 -11.97 24.08
CA ILE A 274 22.25 -11.34 24.81
C ILE A 274 21.04 -12.28 24.83
N LEU A 275 20.68 -12.87 23.68
CA LEU A 275 19.58 -13.84 23.59
C LEU A 275 19.87 -15.08 24.45
N ASP A 276 21.08 -15.61 24.39
CA ASP A 276 21.46 -16.78 25.17
C ASP A 276 21.35 -16.57 26.67
N LYS A 277 21.76 -15.39 27.15
CA LYS A 277 21.64 -15.01 28.56
C LYS A 277 20.18 -14.73 28.99
N LYS A 278 19.36 -14.24 28.06
CA LYS A 278 17.98 -13.86 28.34
C LYS A 278 17.07 -15.08 28.55
N TYR A 279 17.23 -16.11 27.73
CA TYR A 279 16.33 -17.26 27.70
C TYR A 279 16.91 -18.48 28.40
N PRO A 280 16.06 -19.33 29.03
CA PRO A 280 16.49 -20.55 29.70
C PRO A 280 17.37 -21.43 28.80
N SER A 281 18.41 -22.05 29.39
CA SER A 281 19.43 -22.80 28.63
C SER A 281 18.89 -24.07 27.95
N GLN A 282 17.76 -24.62 28.42
CA GLN A 282 17.10 -25.78 27.84
C GLN A 282 16.31 -25.43 26.56
N ASP A 283 15.93 -24.19 26.39
CA ASP A 283 15.06 -23.77 25.28
C ASP A 283 15.83 -23.63 23.96
N THR A 284 15.12 -23.73 22.85
CA THR A 284 15.66 -23.43 21.53
C THR A 284 15.32 -21.97 21.16
N ILE A 285 16.32 -21.21 20.71
CA ILE A 285 16.13 -19.86 20.18
C ILE A 285 16.12 -19.95 18.66
N ARG A 286 14.95 -19.79 18.08
CA ARG A 286 14.77 -19.72 16.63
C ARG A 286 14.79 -18.26 16.21
N ILE A 287 15.60 -17.94 15.20
CA ILE A 287 15.76 -16.56 14.74
C ILE A 287 15.37 -16.49 13.27
N ILE A 288 14.37 -15.64 12.95
CA ILE A 288 14.02 -15.27 11.57
C ILE A 288 14.89 -14.07 11.21
N LEU A 289 15.68 -14.19 10.17
CA LEU A 289 16.66 -13.18 9.74
C LEU A 289 16.86 -13.20 8.22
N ASP A 290 17.48 -12.17 7.69
CA ASP A 290 17.83 -12.09 6.28
C ASP A 290 19.14 -12.85 5.94
N ASN A 291 19.50 -12.82 4.64
CA ASN A 291 20.73 -13.46 4.16
C ASN A 291 21.98 -12.57 4.27
N HIS A 292 22.03 -11.65 5.24
CA HIS A 292 23.22 -10.80 5.43
C HIS A 292 24.45 -11.66 5.73
N SER A 293 25.61 -11.27 5.18
CA SER A 293 26.84 -12.06 5.28
C SER A 293 27.36 -12.24 6.71
N ALA A 294 27.03 -11.34 7.62
CA ALA A 294 27.37 -11.45 9.04
C ALA A 294 26.75 -12.68 9.70
N HIS A 295 25.54 -13.09 9.29
CA HIS A 295 24.80 -14.21 9.89
C HIS A 295 25.41 -15.57 9.54
N THR A 296 26.06 -15.69 8.40
CA THR A 296 26.65 -16.94 7.91
C THR A 296 28.18 -16.91 7.87
N SER A 297 28.79 -15.91 8.50
CA SER A 297 30.24 -15.74 8.53
C SER A 297 30.96 -16.89 9.23
N LYS A 298 32.27 -17.03 8.97
CA LYS A 298 33.11 -17.98 9.67
C LYS A 298 33.15 -17.72 11.18
N GLU A 299 33.12 -16.48 11.60
CA GLU A 299 33.13 -16.07 13.01
C GLU A 299 31.83 -16.48 13.70
N THR A 300 30.70 -16.20 13.09
CA THR A 300 29.38 -16.60 13.60
C THR A 300 29.26 -18.12 13.72
N ARG A 301 29.70 -18.87 12.70
CA ARG A 301 29.69 -20.34 12.75
C ARG A 301 30.55 -20.86 13.90
N ARG A 302 31.78 -20.35 14.09
CA ARG A 302 32.65 -20.73 15.21
C ARG A 302 31.96 -20.46 16.55
N PHE A 303 31.29 -19.35 16.70
CA PHE A 303 30.54 -19.07 17.93
C PHE A 303 29.41 -20.10 18.13
N LEU A 304 28.60 -20.36 17.09
CA LEU A 304 27.51 -21.32 17.15
C LEU A 304 28.01 -22.75 17.48
N ASP A 305 29.20 -23.14 17.00
CA ASP A 305 29.83 -24.40 17.31
C ASP A 305 30.22 -24.56 18.81
N THR A 306 30.35 -23.41 19.54
CA THR A 306 30.60 -23.44 20.99
C THR A 306 29.32 -23.58 21.82
N MET A 307 28.14 -23.37 21.19
CA MET A 307 26.86 -23.43 21.88
C MET A 307 26.29 -24.85 21.95
N PRO A 308 25.47 -25.18 22.96
CA PRO A 308 24.77 -26.45 23.01
C PRO A 308 24.04 -26.76 21.70
N LYS A 309 24.11 -28.01 21.25
CA LYS A 309 23.46 -28.45 20.01
C LYS A 309 21.95 -28.15 20.05
N GLY A 310 21.45 -27.42 19.07
CA GLY A 310 20.04 -27.02 18.96
C GLY A 310 19.67 -25.80 19.80
N ARG A 311 20.65 -25.11 20.41
CA ARG A 311 20.36 -23.82 21.09
C ARG A 311 19.85 -22.74 20.16
N PHE A 312 20.50 -22.60 19.00
CA PHE A 312 20.08 -21.63 17.95
C PHE A 312 19.64 -22.39 16.70
N LYS A 313 18.48 -21.92 16.13
CA LYS A 313 17.97 -22.39 14.84
C LYS A 313 17.68 -21.12 13.99
N PHE A 314 18.34 -21.00 12.83
CA PHE A 314 18.13 -19.88 11.92
C PHE A 314 17.11 -20.23 10.84
N VAL A 315 16.21 -19.32 10.57
CA VAL A 315 15.22 -19.36 9.49
C VAL A 315 15.45 -18.15 8.60
N PHE A 316 15.93 -18.38 7.39
CA PHE A 316 16.31 -17.31 6.48
C PHE A 316 15.12 -16.86 5.63
N THR A 317 14.87 -15.55 5.60
CA THR A 317 13.95 -14.99 4.63
C THR A 317 14.53 -15.14 3.21
N PRO A 318 13.70 -15.24 2.16
CA PRO A 318 14.20 -15.24 0.79
C PRO A 318 14.88 -13.91 0.46
N LYS A 319 15.83 -13.92 -0.47
CA LYS A 319 16.44 -12.67 -0.99
C LYS A 319 15.35 -11.76 -1.53
N HIS A 320 15.43 -10.47 -1.20
CA HIS A 320 14.41 -9.47 -1.50
C HIS A 320 13.04 -9.72 -0.84
N GLY A 321 13.01 -10.54 0.21
CA GLY A 321 11.83 -10.86 1.02
C GLY A 321 11.88 -10.28 2.42
N SER A 322 12.58 -9.15 2.65
CA SER A 322 12.67 -8.51 3.99
C SER A 322 11.30 -8.17 4.58
N TRP A 323 10.31 -7.88 3.72
CA TRP A 323 8.95 -7.65 4.14
C TRP A 323 8.30 -8.82 4.90
N LEU A 324 8.84 -10.03 4.76
CA LEU A 324 8.46 -11.21 5.55
C LEU A 324 8.98 -11.14 7.00
N ASN A 325 9.92 -10.25 7.30
CA ASN A 325 10.49 -10.11 8.64
C ASN A 325 9.69 -9.08 9.46
N MET A 326 9.02 -9.53 10.52
CA MET A 326 8.11 -8.68 11.33
C MET A 326 8.79 -7.49 11.96
N ILE A 327 10.09 -7.57 12.26
CA ILE A 327 10.85 -6.47 12.88
C ILE A 327 10.92 -5.22 12.00
N GLU A 328 10.76 -5.35 10.68
CA GLU A 328 10.68 -4.21 9.76
C GLU A 328 9.51 -3.26 10.13
N SER A 329 8.39 -3.82 10.56
CA SER A 329 7.24 -3.05 11.03
C SER A 329 7.58 -2.28 12.32
N PHE A 330 8.33 -2.90 13.22
CA PHE A 330 8.82 -2.25 14.43
C PHE A 330 9.79 -1.11 14.12
N PHE A 331 10.77 -1.32 13.24
CA PHE A 331 11.70 -0.27 12.81
C PHE A 331 10.97 0.90 12.11
N SER A 332 9.93 0.61 11.37
CA SER A 332 9.08 1.64 10.77
C SER A 332 8.33 2.47 11.84
N LYS A 333 7.81 1.81 12.88
CA LYS A 333 7.17 2.46 14.03
C LYS A 333 8.18 3.32 14.80
N MET A 334 9.33 2.76 15.14
CA MET A 334 10.42 3.48 15.85
C MET A 334 10.89 4.71 15.06
N THR A 335 11.05 4.58 13.75
CA THR A 335 11.45 5.69 12.90
C THR A 335 10.44 6.85 12.96
N ARG A 336 9.15 6.55 12.91
CA ARG A 336 8.10 7.58 12.98
C ARG A 336 7.97 8.22 14.37
N GLN A 337 8.10 7.42 15.43
CA GLN A 337 7.83 7.87 16.80
C GLN A 337 9.04 8.53 17.46
N MET A 338 10.23 8.02 17.19
CA MET A 338 11.43 8.41 17.93
C MET A 338 12.50 9.05 17.04
N LEU A 339 12.85 8.44 15.90
CA LEU A 339 13.97 8.90 15.08
C LEU A 339 13.61 10.10 14.20
N ARG A 340 12.35 10.23 13.79
CA ARG A 340 11.90 11.34 12.95
C ARG A 340 12.05 12.66 13.70
N GLY A 341 12.95 13.50 13.21
CA GLY A 341 13.19 14.81 13.77
C GLY A 341 14.01 14.79 15.07
N ILE A 342 14.63 13.66 15.44
CA ILE A 342 15.48 13.56 16.62
C ILE A 342 16.64 14.57 16.55
N ARG A 343 16.96 15.15 17.68
CA ARG A 343 18.15 15.96 17.90
C ARG A 343 18.79 15.55 19.22
N VAL A 344 20.10 15.42 19.20
CA VAL A 344 20.92 14.99 20.35
C VAL A 344 22.18 15.83 20.42
N ASN A 345 22.76 15.99 21.60
CA ASN A 345 23.99 16.74 21.77
C ASN A 345 25.25 15.87 21.63
N THR A 346 25.09 14.56 21.80
CA THR A 346 26.18 13.60 21.70
C THR A 346 25.65 12.30 21.03
N LYS A 347 26.56 11.50 20.53
CA LYS A 347 26.25 10.17 20.03
C LYS A 347 25.79 9.22 21.15
N GLN A 348 26.34 9.39 22.33
CA GLN A 348 25.95 8.65 23.53
C GLN A 348 24.49 8.97 23.94
N GLU A 349 24.07 10.25 23.87
CA GLU A 349 22.66 10.61 24.10
C GLU A 349 21.72 9.90 23.11
N LEU A 350 22.13 9.71 21.84
CA LEU A 350 21.34 8.96 20.87
C LEU A 350 21.18 7.50 21.32
N GLU A 351 22.27 6.87 21.75
CA GLU A 351 22.27 5.50 22.26
C GLU A 351 21.34 5.36 23.49
N GLU A 352 21.47 6.23 24.49
CA GLU A 352 20.63 6.24 25.68
C GLU A 352 19.14 6.42 25.34
N ARG A 353 18.83 7.26 24.36
CA ARG A 353 17.45 7.48 23.90
C ARG A 353 16.90 6.26 23.13
N ILE A 354 17.75 5.54 22.41
CA ILE A 354 17.35 4.28 21.77
C ILE A 354 16.98 3.26 22.86
N TYR A 355 17.85 3.01 23.84
CA TYR A 355 17.54 2.07 24.93
C TYR A 355 16.29 2.48 25.70
N LYS A 356 16.15 3.77 26.03
CA LYS A 356 14.93 4.28 26.68
C LYS A 356 13.66 4.02 25.86
N TYR A 357 13.71 4.14 24.54
CA TYR A 357 12.57 3.82 23.68
C TYR A 357 12.20 2.34 23.78
N PHE A 358 13.17 1.44 23.82
CA PHE A 358 12.93 0.01 24.03
C PHE A 358 12.33 -0.27 25.42
N ASP A 359 12.80 0.38 26.46
CA ASP A 359 12.22 0.28 27.80
C ASP A 359 10.75 0.75 27.81
N GLU A 360 10.44 1.84 27.09
CA GLU A 360 9.08 2.37 26.98
C GLU A 360 8.14 1.39 26.24
N VAL A 361 8.57 0.81 25.13
CA VAL A 361 7.77 -0.18 24.38
C VAL A 361 7.59 -1.50 25.14
N ASN A 362 8.61 -1.91 25.89
CA ASN A 362 8.58 -3.15 26.66
C ASN A 362 7.74 -3.07 27.94
N ARG A 363 7.27 -1.88 28.36
CA ARG A 363 6.27 -1.75 29.45
C ARG A 363 4.90 -2.26 29.05
N GLU A 364 4.55 -2.11 27.77
CA GLU A 364 3.32 -2.61 27.17
C GLU A 364 3.67 -3.26 25.81
N PRO A 365 4.29 -4.45 25.83
CA PRO A 365 4.74 -5.10 24.61
C PRO A 365 3.55 -5.49 23.74
N VAL A 366 3.74 -5.39 22.43
CA VAL A 366 2.71 -5.71 21.45
C VAL A 366 3.10 -6.98 20.72
N VAL A 367 2.28 -8.00 20.84
CA VAL A 367 2.43 -9.23 20.06
C VAL A 367 2.02 -8.96 18.62
N TYR A 368 2.91 -9.26 17.70
CA TYR A 368 2.69 -9.07 16.26
C TYR A 368 2.13 -10.35 15.65
N HIS A 369 1.02 -10.26 14.93
CA HIS A 369 0.42 -11.37 14.21
C HIS A 369 0.60 -11.21 12.71
N TRP A 370 1.10 -12.26 12.07
CA TRP A 370 1.23 -12.32 10.61
C TRP A 370 -0.13 -12.67 9.98
N LYS A 371 -0.49 -12.02 8.87
CA LYS A 371 -1.80 -12.23 8.21
C LYS A 371 -1.70 -12.68 6.75
N TYR A 372 -0.60 -12.33 6.08
CA TYR A 372 -0.48 -12.60 4.65
C TYR A 372 -0.31 -14.10 4.39
N LYS A 373 -1.18 -14.67 3.54
CA LYS A 373 -1.19 -16.10 3.15
C LYS A 373 -1.28 -17.11 4.32
N MET A 374 -1.77 -16.71 5.47
CA MET A 374 -1.92 -17.64 6.61
C MET A 374 -3.01 -18.67 6.36
N ASP A 375 -4.03 -18.34 5.58
CA ASP A 375 -5.11 -19.26 5.18
C ASP A 375 -4.63 -20.36 4.21
N GLU A 376 -3.46 -20.16 3.57
CA GLU A 376 -2.84 -21.14 2.67
C GLU A 376 -2.00 -22.19 3.44
N ILE A 377 -1.72 -21.97 4.74
CA ILE A 377 -0.88 -22.84 5.60
C ILE A 377 -1.77 -23.64 6.54
N SER A 378 -1.70 -24.98 6.44
CA SER A 378 -2.43 -25.86 7.35
C SER A 378 -1.71 -26.05 8.69
N GLU A 379 -2.48 -26.35 9.73
CA GLU A 379 -1.92 -26.69 11.06
C GLU A 379 -1.11 -27.97 11.03
N GLU A 380 -1.54 -28.96 10.25
CA GLU A 380 -0.85 -30.24 10.09
C GLU A 380 0.57 -30.07 9.50
N GLU A 381 0.72 -29.19 8.51
CA GLU A 381 2.01 -28.83 7.94
C GLU A 381 2.90 -28.11 8.97
N ALA A 382 2.33 -27.22 9.77
CA ALA A 382 3.06 -26.46 10.79
C ALA A 382 3.62 -27.36 11.92
N VAL A 383 2.93 -28.43 12.29
CA VAL A 383 3.36 -29.37 13.33
C VAL A 383 4.50 -30.29 12.84
N SER A 384 4.64 -30.49 11.53
CA SER A 384 5.58 -31.47 10.94
C SER A 384 7.04 -30.97 10.84
N ILE A 385 7.36 -29.73 11.23
CA ILE A 385 8.71 -29.11 11.20
C ILE A 385 9.26 -28.90 12.61
#